data_607503a16613b9b954670894ec1da950
#
_entry.id   607503a16613b9b954670894ec1da950
#
_cell.length_a   1.000
_cell.length_b   1.000
_cell.length_c   1.000
_cell.angle_alpha   90.00
_cell.angle_beta   90.00
_cell.angle_gamma   90.00
#
_symmetry.space_group_name_H-M   'P 1'
#
loop_
_entity.id
_entity.type
_entity.pdbx_description
1 polymer ?
#
loop_
_entity_poly.entity_id
_entity_poly.type
_entity_poly.pdbx_seq_one_letter_code
_entity_poly.pdbx_strand_id
1 'polypeptide(L)'
;MFSSLKHRNNKQIYYLCNYLSLLIPDFVFRLRLKMKLSSITKYDIDYIKERVNFYNRLEKKTELPEELNCLKKFKVKNYHRTYFFDTYEYSRYFNKTLKLNMLFGDITHVPDLPSIVKSRPIEKNNYNSILMKLNKVRHFTFTNDKNKFENKFNKLIGRSAISKKHKKRIDFFKMYFNNDLCDLGAINKDTPYPEWLKNKISIEDHLKYKFIMCVEGVDVATNLKWVMSSNSIAVMPKPKIESWFMESKLIPNKHFIEIKEDYSDLEEKIEFYITRPEECKEIIKNANQYISQFKNKNREDLISLLVLEKYFHFTNQKEKISDLDY
;
A
#
# COMPACT_ATOMS: atom_id res chain seq x y z
N MET A 1 -23.25 -3.76 -14.85
CA MET A 1 -21.96 -4.47 -14.80
C MET A 1 -20.74 -3.54 -14.99
N PHE A 2 -20.81 -2.51 -15.83
CA PHE A 2 -19.68 -1.58 -16.09
C PHE A 2 -19.34 -0.61 -14.95
N SER A 3 -20.30 -0.23 -14.09
CA SER A 3 -20.05 0.69 -12.96
C SER A 3 -19.13 0.11 -11.87
N SER A 4 -19.10 -1.23 -11.73
CA SER A 4 -18.29 -1.89 -10.70
C SER A 4 -16.77 -1.88 -10.99
N LEU A 5 -16.36 -1.56 -12.23
CA LEU A 5 -14.96 -1.51 -12.65
C LEU A 5 -14.39 -0.09 -12.69
N LYS A 6 -15.26 0.93 -12.62
CA LYS A 6 -14.81 2.32 -12.56
C LYS A 6 -13.91 2.52 -11.33
N HIS A 7 -12.82 3.22 -11.51
CA HIS A 7 -11.80 3.47 -10.50
C HIS A 7 -11.00 2.26 -9.99
N ARG A 8 -11.11 1.08 -10.63
CA ARG A 8 -10.28 -0.09 -10.28
C ARG A 8 -9.23 -0.35 -11.34
N ASN A 9 -8.05 -0.79 -10.90
CA ASN A 9 -7.08 -1.35 -11.82
C ASN A 9 -7.64 -2.62 -12.48
N ASN A 10 -7.53 -2.69 -13.81
CA ASN A 10 -8.02 -3.86 -14.55
C ASN A 10 -7.07 -5.04 -14.35
N LYS A 11 -7.52 -6.05 -13.59
CA LYS A 11 -6.73 -7.26 -13.29
C LYS A 11 -6.39 -8.06 -14.55
N GLN A 12 -7.27 -8.11 -15.53
CA GLN A 12 -7.02 -8.88 -16.77
C GLN A 12 -5.89 -8.23 -17.57
N ILE A 13 -5.94 -6.90 -17.74
CA ILE A 13 -4.87 -6.14 -18.40
C ILE A 13 -3.56 -6.29 -17.61
N TYR A 14 -3.61 -6.18 -16.29
CA TYR A 14 -2.43 -6.36 -15.44
C TYR A 14 -1.77 -7.72 -15.68
N TYR A 15 -2.52 -8.80 -15.66
CA TYR A 15 -1.95 -10.14 -15.91
C TYR A 15 -1.48 -10.32 -17.35
N LEU A 16 -2.25 -9.86 -18.33
CA LEU A 16 -1.87 -9.93 -19.74
C LEU A 16 -0.51 -9.23 -19.99
N CYS A 17 -0.37 -7.99 -19.54
CA CYS A 17 0.88 -7.24 -19.69
C CYS A 17 2.06 -7.94 -18.99
N ASN A 18 1.84 -8.47 -17.79
CA ASN A 18 2.88 -9.17 -17.06
C ASN A 18 3.30 -10.49 -17.72
N TYR A 19 2.34 -11.28 -18.22
CA TYR A 19 2.67 -12.51 -18.97
C TYR A 19 3.38 -12.20 -20.29
N LEU A 20 2.94 -11.19 -21.03
CA LEU A 20 3.65 -10.74 -22.24
C LEU A 20 5.07 -10.26 -21.92
N SER A 21 5.27 -9.61 -20.79
CA SER A 21 6.61 -9.18 -20.36
C SER A 21 7.58 -10.34 -20.12
N LEU A 22 7.09 -11.54 -19.77
CA LEU A 22 7.94 -12.74 -19.61
C LEU A 22 8.58 -13.20 -20.94
N LEU A 23 8.01 -12.82 -22.08
CA LEU A 23 8.57 -13.15 -23.40
C LEU A 23 9.85 -12.35 -23.69
N ILE A 24 10.06 -11.23 -22.99
CA ILE A 24 11.27 -10.42 -23.16
C ILE A 24 12.38 -11.03 -22.30
N PRO A 25 13.53 -11.40 -22.87
CA PRO A 25 14.64 -11.98 -22.11
C PRO A 25 15.20 -11.02 -21.05
N ASP A 26 15.52 -11.54 -19.85
CA ASP A 26 15.99 -10.73 -18.72
C ASP A 26 17.32 -10.00 -18.99
N PHE A 27 18.16 -10.49 -19.92
CA PHE A 27 19.41 -9.80 -20.24
C PHE A 27 19.16 -8.39 -20.78
N VAL A 28 18.04 -8.15 -21.49
CA VAL A 28 17.65 -6.83 -21.98
C VAL A 28 17.45 -5.85 -20.82
N PHE A 29 16.87 -6.32 -19.74
CA PHE A 29 16.65 -5.51 -18.53
C PHE A 29 17.98 -5.25 -17.80
N ARG A 30 18.83 -6.28 -17.69
CA ARG A 30 20.15 -6.13 -17.05
C ARG A 30 21.04 -5.11 -17.76
N LEU A 31 21.04 -5.09 -19.10
CA LEU A 31 21.77 -4.07 -19.87
C LEU A 31 21.26 -2.64 -19.62
N ARG A 32 19.97 -2.49 -19.30
CA ARG A 32 19.35 -1.19 -19.06
C ARG A 32 19.49 -0.73 -17.60
N LEU A 33 19.98 -1.56 -16.68
CA LEU A 33 20.02 -1.22 -15.24
C LEU A 33 20.81 0.07 -15.00
N LYS A 34 22.05 0.17 -15.51
CA LYS A 34 22.89 1.37 -15.33
C LYS A 34 22.20 2.64 -15.84
N MET A 35 21.61 2.59 -17.02
CA MET A 35 20.86 3.72 -17.60
C MET A 35 19.65 4.09 -16.76
N LYS A 36 18.94 3.10 -16.17
CA LYS A 36 17.80 3.35 -15.29
C LYS A 36 18.24 4.01 -13.98
N LEU A 37 19.31 3.52 -13.37
CA LEU A 37 19.83 4.09 -12.12
C LEU A 37 20.40 5.50 -12.34
N SER A 38 21.11 5.77 -13.45
CA SER A 38 21.61 7.11 -13.77
C SER A 38 20.49 8.14 -14.03
N SER A 39 19.25 7.71 -14.25
CA SER A 39 18.11 8.64 -14.34
C SER A 39 17.78 9.37 -13.02
N ILE A 40 18.48 9.07 -11.94
CA ILE A 40 18.35 9.76 -10.64
C ILE A 40 18.60 11.28 -10.77
N THR A 41 19.48 11.68 -11.68
CA THR A 41 19.78 13.09 -11.95
C THR A 41 18.60 13.92 -12.48
N LYS A 42 17.50 13.24 -12.86
CA LYS A 42 16.23 13.89 -13.29
C LYS A 42 15.31 14.26 -12.13
N TYR A 43 15.67 13.89 -10.91
CA TYR A 43 14.84 14.06 -9.72
C TYR A 43 15.65 14.75 -8.61
N ASP A 44 14.96 15.23 -7.59
CA ASP A 44 15.56 15.65 -6.34
C ASP A 44 16.21 14.42 -5.67
N ILE A 45 17.53 14.46 -5.54
CA ILE A 45 18.35 13.35 -5.05
C ILE A 45 18.06 13.10 -3.57
N ASP A 46 17.90 14.15 -2.76
CA ASP A 46 17.63 14.02 -1.33
C ASP A 46 16.26 13.37 -1.10
N TYR A 47 15.26 13.74 -1.88
CA TYR A 47 13.96 13.09 -1.85
C TYR A 47 14.05 11.60 -2.25
N ILE A 48 14.81 11.25 -3.29
CA ILE A 48 15.01 9.85 -3.68
C ILE A 48 15.72 9.09 -2.56
N LYS A 49 16.76 9.65 -1.98
CA LYS A 49 17.52 9.08 -0.86
C LYS A 49 16.62 8.84 0.36
N GLU A 50 15.81 9.84 0.74
CA GLU A 50 14.85 9.68 1.85
C GLU A 50 13.89 8.51 1.59
N ARG A 51 13.32 8.43 0.37
CA ARG A 51 12.40 7.36 -0.01
C ARG A 51 13.05 5.98 0.02
N VAL A 52 14.24 5.84 -0.53
CA VAL A 52 14.99 4.57 -0.54
C VAL A 52 15.31 4.13 0.88
N ASN A 53 15.81 5.04 1.72
CA ASN A 53 16.15 4.77 3.12
C ASN A 53 14.91 4.47 3.96
N PHE A 54 13.77 5.08 3.64
CA PHE A 54 12.51 4.72 4.28
C PHE A 54 12.12 3.26 3.98
N TYR A 55 12.22 2.80 2.73
CA TYR A 55 11.80 1.45 2.33
C TYR A 55 12.80 0.37 2.73
N ASN A 56 14.08 0.69 2.64
CA ASN A 56 15.17 -0.20 2.99
C ASN A 56 16.06 0.47 4.03
N ARG A 57 15.90 0.06 5.29
CA ARG A 57 16.61 0.62 6.46
C ARG A 57 17.90 -0.11 6.80
N LEU A 58 18.39 -0.98 5.92
CA LEU A 58 19.67 -1.64 6.14
C LEU A 58 20.81 -0.62 6.12
N GLU A 59 21.65 -0.65 7.15
CA GLU A 59 22.81 0.22 7.34
C GLU A 59 24.09 -0.58 7.57
N LYS A 60 23.94 -1.87 7.90
CA LYS A 60 25.08 -2.78 8.17
C LYS A 60 25.05 -3.96 7.22
N LYS A 61 26.23 -4.41 6.83
CA LYS A 61 26.38 -5.63 6.03
C LYS A 61 25.88 -6.84 6.80
N THR A 62 25.06 -7.67 6.14
CA THR A 62 24.46 -8.88 6.72
C THR A 62 24.62 -10.00 5.71
N GLU A 63 25.17 -11.14 6.13
CA GLU A 63 25.24 -12.33 5.29
C GLU A 63 23.88 -13.03 5.23
N LEU A 64 23.52 -13.49 4.04
CA LEU A 64 22.34 -14.33 3.87
C LEU A 64 22.74 -15.82 3.93
N PRO A 65 21.87 -16.69 4.46
CA PRO A 65 22.11 -18.13 4.48
C PRO A 65 22.43 -18.69 3.08
N GLU A 66 23.32 -19.68 3.03
CA GLU A 66 23.73 -20.29 1.76
C GLU A 66 22.56 -21.00 1.07
N GLU A 67 21.65 -21.59 1.84
CA GLU A 67 20.48 -22.33 1.35
C GLU A 67 19.43 -21.44 0.69
N LEU A 68 19.50 -20.11 0.88
CA LEU A 68 18.54 -19.20 0.31
C LEU A 68 18.57 -19.26 -1.22
N ASN A 69 17.40 -19.39 -1.80
CA ASN A 69 17.25 -19.48 -3.25
C ASN A 69 17.67 -18.21 -3.97
N CYS A 70 18.48 -18.36 -5.03
CA CYS A 70 18.83 -17.28 -5.92
C CYS A 70 17.68 -16.93 -6.89
N LEU A 71 17.76 -15.76 -7.53
CA LEU A 71 16.77 -15.27 -8.50
C LEU A 71 16.55 -16.20 -9.69
N LYS A 72 17.51 -17.08 -10.03
CA LYS A 72 17.34 -18.12 -11.06
C LYS A 72 16.19 -19.09 -10.72
N LYS A 73 15.97 -19.34 -9.43
CA LYS A 73 14.89 -20.23 -8.93
C LYS A 73 13.56 -19.48 -8.71
N PHE A 74 13.53 -18.17 -8.85
CA PHE A 74 12.30 -17.37 -8.70
C PHE A 74 11.41 -17.55 -9.92
N LYS A 75 10.36 -18.36 -9.80
CA LYS A 75 9.45 -18.74 -10.88
C LYS A 75 7.99 -18.50 -10.50
N VAL A 76 7.15 -18.08 -11.45
CA VAL A 76 5.73 -17.77 -11.23
C VAL A 76 4.93 -18.90 -10.57
N LYS A 77 5.27 -20.15 -10.88
CA LYS A 77 4.58 -21.34 -10.33
C LYS A 77 4.76 -21.53 -8.82
N ASN A 78 5.79 -20.94 -8.22
CA ASN A 78 6.16 -21.13 -6.83
C ASN A 78 5.55 -20.09 -5.88
N TYR A 79 4.88 -19.06 -6.42
CA TYR A 79 4.42 -17.92 -5.63
C TYR A 79 3.03 -17.45 -6.05
N HIS A 80 2.36 -16.72 -5.19
CA HIS A 80 1.14 -16.02 -5.56
C HIS A 80 1.44 -15.00 -6.68
N ARG A 81 0.70 -15.04 -7.78
CA ARG A 81 1.02 -14.36 -9.05
C ARG A 81 1.27 -12.86 -8.91
N THR A 82 0.47 -12.14 -8.11
CA THR A 82 0.65 -10.68 -7.95
C THR A 82 1.98 -10.35 -7.28
N TYR A 83 2.36 -11.06 -6.23
CA TYR A 83 3.64 -10.86 -5.56
C TYR A 83 4.81 -11.22 -6.47
N PHE A 84 4.69 -12.34 -7.20
CA PHE A 84 5.69 -12.71 -8.17
C PHE A 84 5.91 -11.61 -9.21
N PHE A 85 4.86 -11.16 -9.91
CA PHE A 85 5.00 -10.18 -10.98
C PHE A 85 5.52 -8.84 -10.49
N ASP A 86 5.04 -8.34 -9.36
CA ASP A 86 5.47 -7.07 -8.81
C ASP A 86 6.94 -7.08 -8.35
N THR A 87 7.43 -8.22 -7.82
CA THR A 87 8.84 -8.39 -7.49
C THR A 87 9.69 -8.63 -8.75
N TYR A 88 9.21 -9.46 -9.69
CA TYR A 88 9.93 -9.82 -10.90
C TYR A 88 10.14 -8.62 -11.83
N GLU A 89 9.19 -7.68 -11.86
CA GLU A 89 9.30 -6.44 -12.65
C GLU A 89 10.63 -5.71 -12.42
N TYR A 90 11.15 -5.76 -11.20
CA TYR A 90 12.39 -5.08 -10.81
C TYR A 90 13.55 -6.03 -10.59
N SER A 91 13.35 -7.21 -10.01
CA SER A 91 14.45 -8.16 -9.73
C SER A 91 15.11 -8.69 -11.01
N ARG A 92 14.42 -8.74 -12.13
CA ARG A 92 14.94 -9.17 -13.43
C ARG A 92 16.04 -8.25 -14.02
N TYR A 93 16.19 -7.04 -13.48
CA TYR A 93 17.30 -6.13 -13.82
C TYR A 93 18.64 -6.58 -13.20
N PHE A 94 18.61 -7.44 -12.23
CA PHE A 94 19.79 -7.90 -11.48
C PHE A 94 20.26 -9.29 -11.93
N ASN A 95 21.48 -9.65 -11.53
CA ASN A 95 22.03 -10.95 -11.86
C ASN A 95 21.21 -12.07 -11.21
N LYS A 96 20.95 -13.13 -11.96
CA LYS A 96 20.17 -14.29 -11.49
C LYS A 96 20.82 -15.12 -10.39
N THR A 97 22.11 -14.94 -10.16
CA THR A 97 22.86 -15.60 -9.07
C THR A 97 22.60 -14.96 -7.71
N LEU A 98 22.12 -13.71 -7.68
CA LEU A 98 21.81 -12.99 -6.45
C LEU A 98 20.64 -13.65 -5.72
N LYS A 99 20.73 -13.67 -4.39
CA LYS A 99 19.71 -14.21 -3.48
C LYS A 99 18.77 -13.09 -3.02
N LEU A 100 17.48 -13.37 -2.98
CA LEU A 100 16.48 -12.44 -2.52
C LEU A 100 15.52 -13.16 -1.56
N ASN A 101 15.58 -12.82 -0.29
CA ASN A 101 14.62 -13.35 0.67
C ASN A 101 13.29 -12.63 0.53
N MET A 102 12.19 -13.38 0.47
CA MET A 102 10.86 -12.84 0.19
C MET A 102 9.85 -13.44 1.16
N LEU A 103 9.21 -12.58 1.95
CA LEU A 103 8.16 -12.99 2.85
C LEU A 103 6.86 -12.31 2.37
N PHE A 104 6.07 -13.05 1.58
CA PHE A 104 4.86 -12.55 0.95
C PHE A 104 3.63 -12.81 1.82
N GLY A 105 2.68 -11.90 1.77
CA GLY A 105 1.44 -11.96 2.52
C GLY A 105 1.19 -10.69 3.33
N ASP A 106 0.26 -10.79 4.27
CA ASP A 106 -0.06 -9.74 5.23
C ASP A 106 0.87 -9.90 6.44
N ILE A 107 2.08 -9.32 6.34
CA ILE A 107 3.13 -9.45 7.35
C ILE A 107 2.94 -8.38 8.42
N THR A 108 2.93 -8.78 9.67
CA THR A 108 2.70 -7.94 10.85
C THR A 108 3.82 -8.05 11.89
N HIS A 109 4.92 -8.71 11.54
CA HIS A 109 6.12 -8.86 12.36
C HIS A 109 7.36 -8.50 11.55
N VAL A 110 8.47 -8.31 12.22
CA VAL A 110 9.78 -8.12 11.57
C VAL A 110 10.41 -9.49 11.34
N PRO A 111 10.86 -9.81 10.10
CA PRO A 111 11.58 -11.05 9.82
C PRO A 111 12.95 -11.10 10.51
N ASP A 112 13.44 -12.32 10.78
CA ASP A 112 14.78 -12.53 11.35
C ASP A 112 15.91 -12.16 10.37
N LEU A 113 15.64 -12.27 9.06
CA LEU A 113 16.58 -11.96 7.99
C LEU A 113 16.05 -10.84 7.11
N PRO A 114 16.95 -10.03 6.49
CA PRO A 114 16.54 -9.03 5.49
C PRO A 114 15.61 -9.63 4.43
N SER A 115 14.36 -9.18 4.38
CA SER A 115 13.30 -9.78 3.57
C SER A 115 12.49 -8.73 2.84
N ILE A 116 12.16 -9.02 1.59
CA ILE A 116 11.19 -8.22 0.84
C ILE A 116 9.79 -8.52 1.36
N VAL A 117 9.10 -7.48 1.83
CA VAL A 117 7.74 -7.55 2.38
C VAL A 117 6.82 -6.52 1.74
N LYS A 118 5.51 -6.77 1.80
CA LYS A 118 4.48 -5.79 1.37
C LYS A 118 4.24 -4.73 2.44
N SER A 119 4.27 -5.15 3.69
CA SER A 119 3.93 -4.34 4.86
C SER A 119 4.80 -4.74 6.05
N ARG A 120 4.98 -3.82 6.98
CA ARG A 120 5.75 -4.03 8.21
C ARG A 120 5.15 -3.25 9.38
N PRO A 121 5.39 -3.64 10.64
CA PRO A 121 5.00 -2.85 11.80
C PRO A 121 5.75 -1.51 11.85
N ILE A 122 5.05 -0.47 12.33
CA ILE A 122 5.63 0.87 12.58
C ILE A 122 6.33 0.84 13.92
N GLU A 123 7.58 0.43 13.91
CA GLU A 123 8.44 0.34 15.09
C GLU A 123 9.89 0.71 14.77
N LYS A 124 10.71 0.94 15.82
CA LYS A 124 12.11 1.39 15.64
C LYS A 124 12.96 0.34 14.94
N ASN A 125 12.83 -0.93 15.31
CA ASN A 125 13.72 -2.02 14.90
C ASN A 125 13.09 -2.88 13.79
N ASN A 126 12.75 -2.28 12.65
CA ASN A 126 12.19 -3.01 11.52
C ASN A 126 13.15 -3.08 10.31
N TYR A 127 14.45 -3.10 10.54
CA TYR A 127 15.50 -3.06 9.50
C TYR A 127 15.41 -4.23 8.51
N ASN A 128 15.05 -5.42 8.99
CA ASN A 128 14.92 -6.62 8.17
C ASN A 128 13.67 -6.63 7.28
N SER A 129 12.77 -5.66 7.44
CA SER A 129 11.55 -5.54 6.64
C SER A 129 11.73 -4.53 5.51
N ILE A 130 12.19 -5.01 4.36
CA ILE A 130 12.39 -4.17 3.17
C ILE A 130 11.09 -4.08 2.40
N LEU A 131 10.51 -2.88 2.37
CA LEU A 131 9.23 -2.64 1.69
C LEU A 131 9.42 -2.60 0.18
N MET A 132 8.55 -3.32 -0.54
CA MET A 132 8.38 -3.20 -1.98
C MET A 132 6.91 -2.93 -2.32
N LYS A 133 6.67 -2.31 -3.48
CA LYS A 133 5.31 -2.00 -3.98
C LYS A 133 4.62 -3.27 -4.48
N LEU A 134 4.22 -4.15 -3.55
CA LEU A 134 3.66 -5.47 -3.83
C LEU A 134 2.13 -5.45 -3.83
N ASN A 135 1.54 -6.38 -4.60
CA ASN A 135 0.11 -6.50 -4.84
C ASN A 135 -0.51 -5.16 -5.30
N LYS A 136 0.25 -4.45 -6.17
CA LYS A 136 -0.07 -3.09 -6.61
C LYS A 136 -1.41 -2.97 -7.32
N VAL A 137 -1.81 -4.01 -8.06
CA VAL A 137 -3.11 -4.05 -8.76
C VAL A 137 -4.29 -3.89 -7.80
N ARG A 138 -4.15 -4.32 -6.54
CA ARG A 138 -5.16 -4.21 -5.49
C ARG A 138 -4.97 -2.98 -4.60
N HIS A 139 -3.73 -2.68 -4.21
CA HIS A 139 -3.42 -1.68 -3.19
C HIS A 139 -3.18 -0.27 -3.75
N PHE A 140 -2.71 -0.13 -4.99
CA PHE A 140 -2.40 1.17 -5.59
C PHE A 140 -3.41 1.54 -6.66
N THR A 141 -4.66 1.66 -6.23
CA THR A 141 -5.78 2.20 -7.01
C THR A 141 -5.96 3.66 -6.62
N PHE A 142 -6.07 4.54 -7.60
CA PHE A 142 -6.36 5.95 -7.42
C PHE A 142 -7.65 6.30 -8.13
N THR A 143 -8.44 7.19 -7.53
CA THR A 143 -9.72 7.62 -8.09
C THR A 143 -9.60 9.00 -8.75
N ASN A 144 -10.51 9.27 -9.67
CA ASN A 144 -10.80 10.61 -10.16
C ASN A 144 -12.25 10.91 -9.76
N ASP A 145 -12.42 11.35 -8.52
CA ASP A 145 -13.72 11.65 -7.93
C ASP A 145 -14.20 13.03 -8.41
N LYS A 146 -15.32 13.05 -9.10
CA LYS A 146 -15.94 14.29 -9.59
C LYS A 146 -17.07 14.80 -8.69
N ASN A 147 -17.44 14.04 -7.65
CA ASN A 147 -18.48 14.44 -6.72
C ASN A 147 -17.92 15.54 -5.80
N LYS A 148 -18.57 16.67 -5.73
CA LYS A 148 -18.21 17.72 -4.77
C LYS A 148 -18.48 17.23 -3.35
N PHE A 149 -17.62 17.60 -2.41
CA PHE A 149 -17.73 17.18 -1.00
C PHE A 149 -19.09 17.56 -0.39
N GLU A 150 -19.60 18.75 -0.70
CA GLU A 150 -20.87 19.28 -0.19
C GLU A 150 -22.07 18.41 -0.56
N ASN A 151 -22.03 17.77 -1.73
CA ASN A 151 -23.12 16.96 -2.26
C ASN A 151 -23.11 15.51 -1.75
N LYS A 152 -22.17 15.15 -0.91
CA LYS A 152 -22.03 13.80 -0.35
C LYS A 152 -22.87 13.65 0.92
N PHE A 153 -23.28 12.40 1.21
CA PHE A 153 -24.01 12.08 2.44
C PHE A 153 -23.16 12.37 3.68
N ASN A 154 -23.75 12.99 4.69
CA ASN A 154 -23.15 13.25 6.00
C ASN A 154 -23.05 11.97 6.84
N LYS A 155 -22.49 10.89 6.29
CA LYS A 155 -22.37 9.57 6.92
C LYS A 155 -21.00 8.98 6.66
N LEU A 156 -20.63 8.04 7.53
CA LEU A 156 -19.47 7.16 7.36
C LEU A 156 -19.93 5.86 6.68
N ILE A 157 -19.26 5.49 5.58
CA ILE A 157 -19.49 4.24 4.86
C ILE A 157 -18.35 3.24 5.14
N GLY A 158 -18.69 1.98 5.37
CA GLY A 158 -17.72 0.89 5.47
C GLY A 158 -18.25 -0.41 4.87
N ARG A 159 -17.52 -0.99 3.91
CA ARG A 159 -17.76 -2.32 3.36
C ARG A 159 -16.47 -3.14 3.47
N SER A 160 -16.46 -4.14 4.32
CA SER A 160 -15.26 -4.90 4.65
C SER A 160 -15.51 -6.39 4.70
N ALA A 161 -14.50 -7.19 4.37
CA ALA A 161 -14.51 -8.59 4.77
C ALA A 161 -14.31 -8.70 6.29
N ILE A 162 -15.16 -9.49 6.95
CA ILE A 162 -15.13 -9.73 8.39
C ILE A 162 -14.92 -11.23 8.63
N SER A 163 -13.82 -11.58 9.29
CA SER A 163 -13.53 -12.93 9.76
C SER A 163 -12.88 -12.85 11.14
N LYS A 164 -12.80 -13.95 11.88
CA LYS A 164 -12.28 -14.00 13.28
C LYS A 164 -10.91 -13.32 13.46
N LYS A 165 -10.07 -13.26 12.41
CA LYS A 165 -8.76 -12.60 12.46
C LYS A 165 -8.82 -11.06 12.36
N HIS A 166 -9.95 -10.48 11.97
CA HIS A 166 -10.10 -9.03 11.79
C HIS A 166 -10.62 -8.33 13.06
N LYS A 167 -9.98 -8.57 14.23
CA LYS A 167 -10.44 -8.05 15.54
C LYS A 167 -10.81 -6.56 15.51
N LYS A 168 -9.92 -5.70 14.99
CA LYS A 168 -10.15 -4.25 14.89
C LYS A 168 -11.46 -3.90 14.17
N ARG A 169 -11.78 -4.59 13.07
CA ARG A 169 -13.04 -4.37 12.33
C ARG A 169 -14.26 -4.92 13.08
N ILE A 170 -14.10 -6.06 13.77
CA ILE A 170 -15.17 -6.65 14.57
C ILE A 170 -15.55 -5.68 15.69
N ASP A 171 -14.56 -5.14 16.42
CA ASP A 171 -14.80 -4.21 17.53
C ASP A 171 -15.48 -2.92 17.03
N PHE A 172 -15.02 -2.37 15.89
CA PHE A 172 -15.66 -1.22 15.26
C PHE A 172 -17.11 -1.49 14.85
N PHE A 173 -17.38 -2.66 14.24
CA PHE A 173 -18.73 -3.02 13.82
C PHE A 173 -19.68 -3.27 14.99
N LYS A 174 -19.20 -3.87 16.10
CA LYS A 174 -20.01 -4.06 17.32
C LYS A 174 -20.52 -2.73 17.87
N MET A 175 -19.71 -1.68 17.81
CA MET A 175 -20.07 -0.37 18.32
C MET A 175 -21.03 0.39 17.39
N TYR A 176 -20.79 0.32 16.06
CA TYR A 176 -21.37 1.29 15.14
C TYR A 176 -22.22 0.68 14.01
N PHE A 177 -22.49 -0.62 13.99
CA PHE A 177 -23.27 -1.24 12.92
C PHE A 177 -24.70 -0.68 12.82
N ASN A 178 -25.31 -0.40 13.96
CA ASN A 178 -26.68 0.15 14.05
C ASN A 178 -26.70 1.67 14.30
N ASN A 179 -25.57 2.36 14.19
CA ASN A 179 -25.49 3.80 14.41
C ASN A 179 -25.96 4.58 13.17
N ASP A 180 -26.78 5.59 13.37
CA ASP A 180 -27.39 6.40 12.27
C ASP A 180 -26.38 7.18 11.44
N LEU A 181 -25.21 7.52 12.01
CA LEU A 181 -24.12 8.17 11.29
C LEU A 181 -23.31 7.19 10.42
N CYS A 182 -23.57 5.89 10.53
CA CYS A 182 -22.78 4.85 9.91
C CYS A 182 -23.59 3.98 8.94
N ASP A 183 -23.04 3.67 7.78
CA ASP A 183 -23.53 2.63 6.88
C ASP A 183 -22.46 1.54 6.74
N LEU A 184 -22.46 0.59 7.67
CA LEU A 184 -21.49 -0.49 7.74
C LEU A 184 -22.05 -1.78 7.13
N GLY A 185 -21.19 -2.65 6.57
CA GLY A 185 -21.60 -3.95 6.07
C GLY A 185 -20.44 -4.90 5.84
N ALA A 186 -20.60 -6.15 6.31
CA ALA A 186 -19.75 -7.27 5.94
C ALA A 186 -20.08 -7.74 4.51
N ILE A 187 -19.06 -8.03 3.70
CA ILE A 187 -19.24 -8.36 2.27
C ILE A 187 -18.88 -9.81 1.91
N ASN A 188 -18.42 -10.59 2.86
CA ASN A 188 -18.11 -12.01 2.69
C ASN A 188 -19.22 -12.88 3.30
N LYS A 189 -19.71 -13.85 2.54
CA LYS A 189 -20.82 -14.72 2.94
C LYS A 189 -20.48 -15.63 4.12
N ASP A 190 -19.21 -15.93 4.34
CA ASP A 190 -18.66 -16.72 5.42
C ASP A 190 -18.33 -15.90 6.67
N THR A 191 -18.88 -14.70 6.81
CA THR A 191 -18.71 -13.88 8.01
C THR A 191 -19.30 -14.61 9.24
N PRO A 192 -18.60 -14.55 10.41
CA PRO A 192 -19.16 -15.09 11.65
C PRO A 192 -20.30 -14.23 12.24
N TYR A 193 -20.68 -13.14 11.58
CA TYR A 193 -21.73 -12.20 11.96
C TYR A 193 -22.72 -12.01 10.79
N PRO A 194 -23.64 -12.96 10.56
CA PRO A 194 -24.58 -12.91 9.43
C PRO A 194 -25.44 -11.65 9.40
N GLU A 195 -25.79 -11.11 10.56
CA GLU A 195 -26.56 -9.88 10.74
C GLU A 195 -25.90 -8.65 10.17
N TRP A 196 -24.57 -8.66 10.00
CA TRP A 196 -23.80 -7.56 9.40
C TRP A 196 -23.68 -7.69 7.86
N LEU A 197 -24.20 -8.77 7.29
CA LEU A 197 -24.05 -9.01 5.86
C LEU A 197 -24.81 -7.97 5.04
N LYS A 198 -24.09 -7.28 4.16
CA LYS A 198 -24.64 -6.36 3.16
C LYS A 198 -24.03 -6.60 1.79
N ASN A 199 -24.71 -6.13 0.77
CA ASN A 199 -24.20 -6.22 -0.60
C ASN A 199 -22.88 -5.44 -0.74
N LYS A 200 -21.97 -6.02 -1.52
CA LYS A 200 -20.77 -5.33 -1.97
C LYS A 200 -21.17 -4.20 -2.91
N ILE A 201 -20.64 -3.02 -2.67
CA ILE A 201 -20.86 -1.83 -3.51
C ILE A 201 -19.59 -1.44 -4.25
N SER A 202 -19.74 -0.60 -5.28
CA SER A 202 -18.63 -0.07 -6.08
C SER A 202 -17.84 1.00 -5.31
N ILE A 203 -16.64 1.35 -5.79
CA ILE A 203 -15.92 2.54 -5.29
C ILE A 203 -16.78 3.78 -5.54
N GLU A 204 -17.42 3.90 -6.69
CA GLU A 204 -18.32 5.02 -7.04
C GLU A 204 -19.43 5.21 -6.01
N ASP A 205 -20.01 4.11 -5.49
CA ASP A 205 -21.03 4.20 -4.45
C ASP A 205 -20.48 4.65 -3.10
N HIS A 206 -19.25 4.23 -2.75
CA HIS A 206 -18.58 4.75 -1.55
C HIS A 206 -18.33 6.26 -1.68
N LEU A 207 -18.00 6.75 -2.88
CA LEU A 207 -17.72 8.17 -3.12
C LEU A 207 -18.95 9.09 -3.00
N LYS A 208 -20.14 8.55 -2.76
CA LYS A 208 -21.33 9.33 -2.39
C LYS A 208 -21.33 9.77 -0.92
N TYR A 209 -20.39 9.28 -0.10
CA TYR A 209 -20.29 9.55 1.33
C TYR A 209 -19.11 10.48 1.63
N LYS A 210 -19.28 11.37 2.62
CA LYS A 210 -18.22 12.27 3.07
C LYS A 210 -17.08 11.54 3.75
N PHE A 211 -17.41 10.53 4.58
CA PHE A 211 -16.48 9.81 5.41
C PHE A 211 -16.41 8.33 5.02
N ILE A 212 -15.22 7.78 4.94
CA ILE A 212 -15.00 6.39 4.56
C ILE A 212 -14.12 5.70 5.59
N MET A 213 -14.62 4.60 6.16
CA MET A 213 -13.90 3.79 7.13
C MET A 213 -12.64 3.18 6.51
N CYS A 214 -11.47 3.46 7.10
CA CYS A 214 -10.18 2.93 6.68
C CYS A 214 -9.49 2.12 7.80
N VAL A 215 -10.26 1.35 8.58
CA VAL A 215 -9.73 0.50 9.65
C VAL A 215 -8.92 -0.66 9.09
N GLU A 216 -7.72 -0.86 9.65
CA GLU A 216 -6.83 -1.96 9.30
C GLU A 216 -7.54 -3.32 9.45
N GLY A 217 -7.15 -4.26 8.59
CA GLY A 217 -7.59 -5.65 8.69
C GLY A 217 -6.58 -6.49 9.47
N VAL A 218 -5.87 -7.38 8.75
CA VAL A 218 -4.67 -8.06 9.26
C VAL A 218 -3.48 -7.12 9.18
N ASP A 219 -3.32 -6.45 8.02
CA ASP A 219 -2.33 -5.40 7.80
C ASP A 219 -3.01 -4.08 7.41
N VAL A 220 -2.39 -3.29 6.52
CA VAL A 220 -2.85 -1.96 6.10
C VAL A 220 -4.27 -1.95 5.51
N ALA A 221 -4.99 -0.85 5.71
CA ALA A 221 -6.27 -0.63 5.07
C ALA A 221 -6.11 -0.51 3.54
N THR A 222 -6.58 -1.51 2.80
CA THR A 222 -6.43 -1.56 1.33
C THR A 222 -7.07 -0.37 0.63
N ASN A 223 -8.17 0.15 1.18
CA ASN A 223 -8.95 1.25 0.57
C ASN A 223 -8.33 2.64 0.80
N LEU A 224 -7.43 2.81 1.76
CA LEU A 224 -6.89 4.11 2.14
C LEU A 224 -6.38 4.92 0.94
N LYS A 225 -5.66 4.28 0.00
CA LYS A 225 -5.05 4.95 -1.16
C LYS A 225 -6.08 5.59 -2.08
N TRP A 226 -7.16 4.86 -2.42
CA TRP A 226 -8.20 5.43 -3.27
C TRP A 226 -9.09 6.41 -2.52
N VAL A 227 -9.30 6.24 -1.21
CA VAL A 227 -10.03 7.21 -0.38
C VAL A 227 -9.28 8.54 -0.36
N MET A 228 -7.98 8.52 -0.04
CA MET A 228 -7.15 9.72 0.00
C MET A 228 -6.94 10.39 -1.36
N SER A 229 -7.24 9.70 -2.47
CA SER A 229 -7.23 10.30 -3.82
C SER A 229 -8.58 10.82 -4.29
N SER A 230 -9.59 10.79 -3.43
CA SER A 230 -10.97 11.21 -3.69
C SER A 230 -11.30 12.55 -3.03
N ASN A 231 -12.56 12.95 -3.16
CA ASN A 231 -13.17 14.06 -2.41
C ASN A 231 -13.95 13.56 -1.17
N SER A 232 -13.55 12.39 -0.63
CA SER A 232 -14.04 11.85 0.65
C SER A 232 -12.89 11.75 1.63
N ILE A 233 -13.18 11.68 2.93
CA ILE A 233 -12.16 11.68 3.98
C ILE A 233 -12.04 10.27 4.57
N ALA A 234 -10.82 9.80 4.71
CA ALA A 234 -10.51 8.58 5.44
C ALA A 234 -10.70 8.83 6.95
N VAL A 235 -11.40 7.90 7.61
CA VAL A 235 -11.57 7.89 9.07
C VAL A 235 -10.98 6.61 9.62
N MET A 236 -9.99 6.73 10.51
CA MET A 236 -9.26 5.58 11.04
C MET A 236 -8.46 5.96 12.30
N PRO A 237 -8.13 5.00 13.15
CA PRO A 237 -7.10 5.20 14.17
C PRO A 237 -5.72 5.42 13.53
N LYS A 238 -4.76 5.86 14.33
CA LYS A 238 -3.36 5.96 13.91
C LYS A 238 -2.87 4.62 13.35
N PRO A 239 -2.25 4.60 12.15
CA PRO A 239 -1.74 3.37 11.56
C PRO A 239 -0.68 2.69 12.45
N LYS A 240 -0.75 1.36 12.54
CA LYS A 240 0.26 0.52 13.23
C LYS A 240 1.13 -0.26 12.25
N ILE A 241 0.67 -0.39 11.02
CA ILE A 241 1.35 -1.08 9.94
C ILE A 241 1.57 -0.11 8.79
N GLU A 242 2.72 -0.18 8.17
CA GLU A 242 3.06 0.63 6.99
C GLU A 242 3.43 -0.23 5.79
N SER A 243 3.24 0.32 4.61
CA SER A 243 3.55 -0.28 3.31
C SER A 243 4.35 0.70 2.44
N TRP A 244 4.49 0.40 1.16
CA TRP A 244 5.05 1.35 0.19
C TRP A 244 4.36 2.73 0.18
N PHE A 245 3.18 2.82 0.77
CA PHE A 245 2.42 4.06 0.90
C PHE A 245 2.92 4.97 2.03
N MET A 246 3.83 4.49 2.88
CA MET A 246 4.43 5.22 4.01
C MET A 246 3.37 5.75 5.00
N GLU A 247 2.49 4.85 5.47
CA GLU A 247 1.39 5.18 6.38
C GLU A 247 1.87 5.90 7.65
N SER A 248 3.10 5.65 8.11
CA SER A 248 3.72 6.34 9.26
C SER A 248 4.01 7.83 9.02
N LYS A 249 4.04 8.28 7.75
CA LYS A 249 4.22 9.70 7.39
C LYS A 249 2.89 10.47 7.32
N LEU A 250 1.76 9.79 7.50
CA LEU A 250 0.46 10.45 7.55
C LEU A 250 0.30 11.24 8.84
N ILE A 251 -0.17 12.46 8.72
CA ILE A 251 -0.39 13.37 9.85
C ILE A 251 -1.88 13.39 10.17
N PRO A 252 -2.26 13.05 11.41
CA PRO A 252 -3.65 13.12 11.88
C PRO A 252 -4.27 14.49 11.66
N ASN A 253 -5.54 14.53 11.31
CA ASN A 253 -6.36 15.72 11.05
C ASN A 253 -5.81 16.67 9.97
N LYS A 254 -4.73 16.25 9.30
CA LYS A 254 -4.19 16.89 8.08
C LYS A 254 -4.40 16.02 6.85
N HIS A 255 -4.23 14.71 6.95
CA HIS A 255 -4.36 13.78 5.83
C HIS A 255 -5.58 12.85 5.96
N PHE A 256 -6.09 12.66 7.16
CA PHE A 256 -7.24 11.83 7.52
C PHE A 256 -7.81 12.28 8.86
N ILE A 257 -9.04 11.91 9.16
CA ILE A 257 -9.62 12.13 10.48
C ILE A 257 -9.15 10.99 11.39
N GLU A 258 -8.40 11.35 12.44
CA GLU A 258 -7.99 10.39 13.46
C GLU A 258 -9.11 10.20 14.48
N ILE A 259 -9.39 8.94 14.76
CA ILE A 259 -10.23 8.49 15.89
C ILE A 259 -9.39 7.69 16.88
N LYS A 260 -9.83 7.57 18.11
CA LYS A 260 -9.18 6.76 19.14
C LYS A 260 -9.09 5.30 18.71
N GLU A 261 -8.14 4.57 19.29
CA GLU A 261 -7.96 3.13 19.00
C GLU A 261 -9.14 2.28 19.47
N ASP A 262 -9.85 2.71 20.52
CA ASP A 262 -11.07 2.09 21.03
C ASP A 262 -12.33 2.57 20.31
N TYR A 263 -12.17 3.48 19.33
CA TYR A 263 -13.23 4.09 18.51
C TYR A 263 -14.24 4.96 19.27
N SER A 264 -14.05 5.22 20.56
CA SER A 264 -15.03 5.86 21.45
C SER A 264 -15.41 7.29 21.06
N ASP A 265 -14.62 7.96 20.23
CA ASP A 265 -14.84 9.36 19.82
C ASP A 265 -15.37 9.50 18.36
N LEU A 266 -15.79 8.40 17.72
CA LEU A 266 -16.20 8.43 16.31
C LEU A 266 -17.35 9.39 16.06
N GLU A 267 -18.42 9.32 16.88
CA GLU A 267 -19.62 10.16 16.70
C GLU A 267 -19.26 11.63 16.85
N GLU A 268 -18.58 11.98 17.95
CA GLU A 268 -18.09 13.35 18.20
C GLU A 268 -17.28 13.87 17.00
N LYS A 269 -16.36 13.06 16.46
CA LYS A 269 -15.53 13.45 15.31
C LYS A 269 -16.35 13.65 14.04
N ILE A 270 -17.28 12.74 13.73
CA ILE A 270 -18.12 12.84 12.53
C ILE A 270 -19.00 14.09 12.62
N GLU A 271 -19.67 14.32 13.75
CA GLU A 271 -20.51 15.52 13.96
C GLU A 271 -19.69 16.80 13.89
N PHE A 272 -18.51 16.84 14.51
CA PHE A 272 -17.59 17.96 14.46
C PHE A 272 -17.26 18.35 13.01
N TYR A 273 -16.88 17.36 12.17
CA TYR A 273 -16.48 17.63 10.79
C TYR A 273 -17.66 17.86 9.83
N ILE A 274 -18.86 17.37 10.13
CA ILE A 274 -20.09 17.70 9.36
C ILE A 274 -20.34 19.21 9.38
N THR A 275 -20.11 19.86 10.53
CA THR A 275 -20.34 21.30 10.71
C THR A 275 -19.18 22.18 10.22
N ARG A 276 -18.05 21.58 9.78
CA ARG A 276 -16.81 22.28 9.37
C ARG A 276 -16.34 21.87 7.96
N PRO A 277 -17.11 22.20 6.91
CA PRO A 277 -16.80 21.76 5.54
C PRO A 277 -15.45 22.29 5.02
N GLU A 278 -15.00 23.46 5.46
CA GLU A 278 -13.74 24.05 5.01
C GLU A 278 -12.53 23.28 5.58
N GLU A 279 -12.58 22.85 6.84
CA GLU A 279 -11.55 21.99 7.41
C GLU A 279 -11.50 20.64 6.68
N CYS A 280 -12.66 20.07 6.34
CA CYS A 280 -12.76 18.86 5.54
C CYS A 280 -12.09 19.01 4.16
N LYS A 281 -12.33 20.13 3.47
CA LYS A 281 -11.70 20.41 2.16
C LYS A 281 -10.19 20.53 2.26
N GLU A 282 -9.67 21.11 3.34
CA GLU A 282 -8.24 21.21 3.54
C GLU A 282 -7.62 19.83 3.81
N ILE A 283 -8.28 18.96 4.59
CA ILE A 283 -7.85 17.55 4.76
C ILE A 283 -7.82 16.82 3.40
N ILE A 284 -8.86 16.98 2.58
CA ILE A 284 -8.94 16.36 1.24
C ILE A 284 -7.79 16.86 0.35
N LYS A 285 -7.54 18.15 0.32
CA LYS A 285 -6.45 18.76 -0.44
C LYS A 285 -5.09 18.21 -0.03
N ASN A 286 -4.82 18.16 1.27
CA ASN A 286 -3.57 17.63 1.82
C ASN A 286 -3.42 16.12 1.52
N ALA A 287 -4.50 15.34 1.64
CA ALA A 287 -4.51 13.92 1.28
C ALA A 287 -4.20 13.70 -0.21
N ASN A 288 -4.84 14.47 -1.09
CA ASN A 288 -4.60 14.43 -2.54
C ASN A 288 -3.15 14.84 -2.90
N GLN A 289 -2.59 15.84 -2.22
CA GLN A 289 -1.20 16.25 -2.39
C GLN A 289 -0.25 15.13 -1.96
N TYR A 290 -0.50 14.50 -0.80
CA TYR A 290 0.28 13.35 -0.34
C TYR A 290 0.28 12.19 -1.36
N ILE A 291 -0.87 11.90 -1.95
CA ILE A 291 -1.03 10.86 -2.98
C ILE A 291 -0.23 11.15 -4.26
N SER A 292 -0.05 12.41 -4.63
CA SER A 292 0.58 12.81 -5.89
C SER A 292 1.99 12.25 -6.05
N GLN A 293 2.72 12.06 -4.95
CA GLN A 293 4.07 11.50 -4.94
C GLN A 293 4.15 10.06 -5.47
N PHE A 294 3.07 9.28 -5.43
CA PHE A 294 3.04 7.88 -5.87
C PHE A 294 2.58 7.70 -7.33
N LYS A 295 2.23 8.79 -8.02
CA LYS A 295 1.67 8.75 -9.39
C LYS A 295 2.73 8.76 -10.49
N ASN A 296 3.94 9.23 -10.21
CA ASN A 296 5.02 9.26 -11.21
C ASN A 296 5.67 7.88 -11.34
N LYS A 297 5.22 7.11 -12.35
CA LYS A 297 5.69 5.74 -12.57
C LYS A 297 7.21 5.63 -12.73
N ASN A 298 7.82 6.51 -13.51
CA ASN A 298 9.27 6.44 -13.77
C ASN A 298 10.10 6.64 -12.50
N ARG A 299 9.66 7.56 -11.63
CA ARG A 299 10.30 7.78 -10.33
C ARG A 299 10.07 6.60 -9.38
N GLU A 300 8.86 6.06 -9.33
CA GLU A 300 8.57 4.87 -8.51
C GLU A 300 9.35 3.63 -8.98
N ASP A 301 9.53 3.47 -10.30
CA ASP A 301 10.37 2.40 -10.88
C ASP A 301 11.84 2.57 -10.47
N LEU A 302 12.37 3.79 -10.55
CA LEU A 302 13.74 4.10 -10.11
C LEU A 302 13.93 3.79 -8.63
N ILE A 303 13.03 4.27 -7.75
CA ILE A 303 13.09 4.02 -6.31
C ILE A 303 13.05 2.51 -6.03
N SER A 304 12.20 1.75 -6.73
CA SER A 304 12.12 0.29 -6.56
C SER A 304 13.43 -0.42 -6.95
N LEU A 305 14.10 0.05 -8.01
CA LEU A 305 15.42 -0.49 -8.41
C LEU A 305 16.50 -0.14 -7.38
N LEU A 306 16.51 1.10 -6.87
CA LEU A 306 17.47 1.54 -5.85
C LEU A 306 17.26 0.82 -4.50
N VAL A 307 16.02 0.52 -4.11
CA VAL A 307 15.71 -0.29 -2.92
C VAL A 307 16.30 -1.70 -3.05
N LEU A 308 16.18 -2.33 -4.23
CA LEU A 308 16.79 -3.64 -4.48
C LEU A 308 18.32 -3.57 -4.58
N GLU A 309 18.88 -2.51 -5.20
CA GLU A 309 20.33 -2.31 -5.25
C GLU A 309 20.90 -2.20 -3.83
N LYS A 310 20.28 -1.36 -2.99
CA LYS A 310 20.64 -1.22 -1.57
C LYS A 310 20.52 -2.56 -0.82
N TYR A 311 19.48 -3.36 -1.10
CA TYR A 311 19.36 -4.71 -0.53
C TYR A 311 20.55 -5.58 -0.88
N PHE A 312 20.90 -5.71 -2.17
CA PHE A 312 22.02 -6.56 -2.60
C PHE A 312 23.37 -6.03 -2.11
N HIS A 313 23.53 -4.72 -1.99
CA HIS A 313 24.72 -4.12 -1.41
C HIS A 313 24.87 -4.50 0.07
N PHE A 314 23.84 -4.28 0.90
CA PHE A 314 23.90 -4.55 2.33
C PHE A 314 23.75 -6.04 2.69
N THR A 315 23.37 -6.89 1.76
CA THR A 315 23.43 -8.36 1.92
C THR A 315 24.70 -8.99 1.34
N ASN A 316 25.74 -8.18 1.13
CA ASN A 316 27.09 -8.61 0.74
C ASN A 316 27.17 -9.36 -0.59
N GLN A 317 26.25 -9.11 -1.52
CA GLN A 317 26.14 -9.85 -2.76
C GLN A 317 26.64 -9.09 -3.99
N LYS A 318 26.64 -7.76 -3.94
CA LYS A 318 26.97 -6.92 -5.07
C LYS A 318 27.43 -5.54 -4.63
N GLU A 319 28.43 -5.02 -5.33
CA GLU A 319 28.82 -3.63 -5.19
C GLU A 319 27.75 -2.70 -5.77
N LYS A 320 27.65 -1.51 -5.19
CA LYS A 320 26.77 -0.45 -5.60
C LYS A 320 27.11 0.04 -7.01
N ILE A 321 26.09 0.27 -7.86
CA ILE A 321 26.25 0.81 -9.23
C ILE A 321 25.88 2.28 -9.26
N SER A 322 24.83 2.66 -8.48
CA SER A 322 24.39 4.05 -8.40
C SER A 322 25.36 4.91 -7.59
N ASP A 323 25.39 6.19 -7.91
CA ASP A 323 26.15 7.20 -7.13
C ASP A 323 25.39 7.66 -5.87
N LEU A 324 24.23 7.05 -5.58
CA LEU A 324 23.44 7.39 -4.40
C LEU A 324 24.15 6.90 -3.14
N ASP A 325 24.53 7.83 -2.29
CA ASP A 325 25.06 7.51 -0.98
C ASP A 325 23.91 7.26 0.00
N TYR A 326 23.83 6.01 0.51
CA TYR A 326 22.70 5.52 1.32
C TYR A 326 22.82 5.93 2.79
#